data_49e8acd0ae5fb7487bf6437b5ee2ebef
#
_entry.id   49e8acd0ae5fb7487bf6437b5ee2ebef
#
_cell.length_a   1.000
_cell.length_b   1.000
_cell.length_c   1.000
_cell.angle_alpha   90.00
_cell.angle_beta   90.00
_cell.angle_gamma   90.00
#
_symmetry.space_group_name_H-M   'P 1'
#
loop_
_entity.id
_entity.type
_entity.pdbx_description
1 polymer ?
#
loop_
_entity_poly.entity_id
_entity_poly.type
_entity_poly.pdbx_seq_one_letter_code
_entity_poly.pdbx_strand_id
1 'polypeptide(L)'
;GGRMLIASSVPHPECAGRDIEDIARDWGVDREEAARRLQPGSAIYFLMDEADVQAILAFEETMVGSDGIPAGEKPHPRLWGTFPRVLGHYSRDLGLFPLETAVWKMTGLTARNFHLHGRGTLAVGQHADIVVFDAATVRDTATYEAPRQAAAGIDTVIVNGAVAW
;
A
#
# COMPACT_ATOMS: atom_id res chain seq x y z
N GLY A 1 -16.64 -5.62 -17.20
CA GLY A 1 -16.17 -4.75 -16.11
C GLY A 1 -14.99 -5.40 -15.42
N GLY A 2 -14.08 -4.60 -14.86
CA GLY A 2 -12.94 -5.13 -14.13
C GLY A 2 -13.35 -5.87 -12.84
N ARG A 3 -12.45 -6.70 -12.32
CA ARG A 3 -12.62 -7.41 -11.04
C ARG A 3 -12.85 -6.39 -9.91
N MET A 4 -13.76 -6.71 -8.98
CA MET A 4 -14.08 -5.86 -7.83
C MET A 4 -14.24 -6.71 -6.58
N LEU A 5 -13.40 -6.46 -5.58
CA LEU A 5 -13.43 -7.14 -4.29
C LEU A 5 -14.08 -6.23 -3.25
N ILE A 6 -15.05 -6.72 -2.50
CA ILE A 6 -15.71 -5.93 -1.46
C ILE A 6 -14.79 -5.80 -0.25
N ALA A 7 -14.44 -4.57 0.12
CA ALA A 7 -13.60 -4.29 1.28
C ALA A 7 -14.44 -4.14 2.56
N SER A 8 -15.64 -3.60 2.43
CA SER A 8 -16.62 -3.51 3.52
C SER A 8 -18.04 -3.29 3.00
N SER A 9 -19.03 -3.69 3.76
CA SER A 9 -20.44 -3.37 3.55
C SER A 9 -21.13 -3.26 4.90
N VAL A 10 -21.85 -2.17 5.14
CA VAL A 10 -22.59 -1.98 6.40
C VAL A 10 -23.76 -2.96 6.50
N PRO A 11 -24.62 -3.10 5.45
CA PRO A 11 -25.74 -4.05 5.51
C PRO A 11 -25.31 -5.51 5.39
N HIS A 12 -24.14 -5.81 4.80
CA HIS A 12 -23.66 -7.16 4.51
C HIS A 12 -22.17 -7.34 4.85
N PRO A 13 -21.78 -7.25 6.15
CA PRO A 13 -20.37 -7.37 6.56
C PRO A 13 -19.75 -8.72 6.19
N GLU A 14 -20.56 -9.79 6.08
CA GLU A 14 -20.13 -11.12 5.65
C GLU A 14 -19.62 -11.17 4.20
N CYS A 15 -19.91 -10.15 3.40
CA CYS A 15 -19.44 -10.04 2.01
C CYS A 15 -18.02 -9.46 1.91
N ALA A 16 -17.43 -8.98 2.99
CA ALA A 16 -16.06 -8.45 2.97
C ALA A 16 -15.04 -9.52 2.55
N GLY A 17 -14.21 -9.18 1.58
CA GLY A 17 -13.23 -10.08 0.97
C GLY A 17 -13.76 -10.95 -0.18
N ARG A 18 -15.04 -10.81 -0.54
CA ARG A 18 -15.65 -11.54 -1.66
C ARG A 18 -15.65 -10.74 -2.96
N ASP A 19 -15.57 -11.43 -4.09
CA ASP A 19 -15.73 -10.81 -5.41
C ASP A 19 -17.21 -10.48 -5.66
N ILE A 20 -17.49 -9.34 -6.28
CA ILE A 20 -18.87 -8.90 -6.56
C ILE A 20 -19.62 -9.86 -7.47
N GLU A 21 -18.92 -10.50 -8.42
CA GLU A 21 -19.54 -11.45 -9.34
C GLU A 21 -20.05 -12.72 -8.60
N ASP A 22 -19.31 -13.17 -7.59
CA ASP A 22 -19.70 -14.30 -6.76
C ASP A 22 -20.90 -13.94 -5.88
N ILE A 23 -20.92 -12.73 -5.32
CA ILE A 23 -22.05 -12.23 -4.52
C ILE A 23 -23.31 -12.10 -5.38
N ALA A 24 -23.18 -11.50 -6.56
CA ALA A 24 -24.29 -11.33 -7.50
C ALA A 24 -24.90 -12.69 -7.89
N ARG A 25 -24.06 -13.68 -8.19
CA ARG A 25 -24.48 -15.06 -8.50
C ARG A 25 -25.22 -15.69 -7.35
N ASP A 26 -24.69 -15.63 -6.13
CA ASP A 26 -25.32 -16.22 -4.93
C ASP A 26 -26.66 -15.57 -4.62
N TRP A 27 -26.80 -14.28 -4.89
CA TRP A 27 -28.05 -13.54 -4.66
C TRP A 27 -29.04 -13.64 -5.83
N GLY A 28 -28.65 -14.23 -6.96
CA GLY A 28 -29.49 -14.34 -8.17
C GLY A 28 -29.82 -12.98 -8.78
N VAL A 29 -28.92 -12.03 -8.71
CA VAL A 29 -29.09 -10.66 -9.23
C VAL A 29 -27.93 -10.28 -10.16
N ASP A 30 -28.05 -9.17 -10.87
CA ASP A 30 -26.93 -8.62 -11.61
C ASP A 30 -25.93 -7.88 -10.72
N ARG A 31 -24.78 -7.54 -11.28
CA ARG A 31 -23.68 -6.87 -10.58
C ARG A 31 -24.09 -5.50 -10.03
N GLU A 32 -24.92 -4.75 -10.76
CA GLU A 32 -25.32 -3.40 -10.36
C GLU A 32 -26.26 -3.46 -9.16
N GLU A 33 -27.20 -4.37 -9.16
CA GLU A 33 -28.11 -4.62 -8.04
C GLU A 33 -27.34 -5.14 -6.81
N ALA A 34 -26.37 -6.04 -6.99
CA ALA A 34 -25.50 -6.49 -5.91
C ALA A 34 -24.73 -5.31 -5.31
N ALA A 35 -24.11 -4.48 -6.15
CA ALA A 35 -23.38 -3.29 -5.70
C ALA A 35 -24.28 -2.31 -4.94
N ARG A 36 -25.53 -2.12 -5.38
CA ARG A 36 -26.52 -1.27 -4.72
C ARG A 36 -26.89 -1.78 -3.33
N ARG A 37 -27.10 -3.08 -3.17
CA ARG A 37 -27.44 -3.72 -1.88
C ARG A 37 -26.30 -3.65 -0.88
N LEU A 38 -25.05 -3.63 -1.34
CA LEU A 38 -23.85 -3.55 -0.51
C LEU A 38 -23.60 -2.15 0.07
N GLN A 39 -24.32 -1.12 -0.39
CA GLN A 39 -24.14 0.26 0.09
C GLN A 39 -24.87 0.52 1.42
N PRO A 40 -24.29 1.35 2.30
CA PRO A 40 -22.97 1.95 2.18
C PRO A 40 -21.84 0.94 2.41
N GLY A 41 -20.81 1.03 1.58
CA GLY A 41 -19.68 0.11 1.61
C GLY A 41 -18.48 0.63 0.80
N SER A 42 -17.41 -0.16 0.76
CA SER A 42 -16.21 0.13 -0.01
C SER A 42 -15.74 -1.10 -0.78
N ALA A 43 -15.04 -0.86 -1.88
CA ALA A 43 -14.53 -1.93 -2.73
C ALA A 43 -13.13 -1.63 -3.26
N ILE A 44 -12.40 -2.68 -3.59
CA ILE A 44 -11.10 -2.65 -4.26
C ILE A 44 -11.33 -2.96 -5.73
N TYR A 45 -10.91 -2.05 -6.60
CA TYR A 45 -11.03 -2.17 -8.05
C TYR A 45 -9.67 -2.58 -8.64
N PHE A 46 -9.66 -3.65 -9.43
CA PHE A 46 -8.46 -4.10 -10.15
C PHE A 46 -8.45 -3.45 -11.54
N LEU A 47 -7.90 -2.24 -11.60
CA LEU A 47 -7.93 -1.39 -12.80
C LEU A 47 -6.53 -1.07 -13.36
N MET A 48 -5.47 -1.28 -12.56
CA MET A 48 -4.12 -0.90 -12.95
C MET A 48 -3.45 -2.01 -13.75
N ASP A 49 -2.73 -1.61 -14.79
CA ASP A 49 -1.77 -2.47 -15.49
C ASP A 49 -0.41 -2.39 -14.79
N GLU A 50 0.24 -3.52 -14.57
CA GLU A 50 1.52 -3.57 -13.87
C GLU A 50 2.65 -2.88 -14.65
N ALA A 51 2.61 -2.91 -15.99
CA ALA A 51 3.59 -2.21 -16.82
C ALA A 51 3.46 -0.69 -16.65
N ASP A 52 2.24 -0.17 -16.54
CA ASP A 52 2.00 1.25 -16.26
C ASP A 52 2.48 1.63 -14.86
N VAL A 53 2.25 0.78 -13.86
CA VAL A 53 2.74 0.98 -12.48
C VAL A 53 4.26 1.08 -12.47
N GLN A 54 4.95 0.14 -13.15
CA GLN A 54 6.41 0.16 -13.23
C GLN A 54 6.93 1.39 -13.97
N ALA A 55 6.33 1.77 -15.10
CA ALA A 55 6.72 2.95 -15.86
C ALA A 55 6.58 4.24 -15.02
N ILE A 56 5.47 4.38 -14.28
CA ILE A 56 5.24 5.53 -13.40
C ILE A 56 6.23 5.52 -12.23
N LEU A 57 6.46 4.37 -11.59
CA LEU A 57 7.42 4.25 -10.49
C LEU A 57 8.86 4.53 -10.94
N ALA A 58 9.24 4.13 -12.16
CA ALA A 58 10.56 4.40 -12.72
C ALA A 58 10.79 5.87 -13.06
N PHE A 59 9.74 6.65 -13.30
CA PHE A 59 9.87 8.08 -13.60
C PHE A 59 10.57 8.81 -12.44
N GLU A 60 11.61 9.60 -12.78
CA GLU A 60 12.54 10.18 -11.81
C GLU A 60 11.87 10.98 -10.69
N GLU A 61 10.89 11.81 -11.03
CA GLU A 61 10.20 12.70 -10.09
C GLU A 61 8.97 12.07 -9.40
N THR A 62 8.70 10.78 -9.60
CA THR A 62 7.60 10.10 -8.91
C THR A 62 7.95 9.88 -7.43
N MET A 63 7.15 10.45 -6.56
CA MET A 63 7.13 10.14 -5.13
C MET A 63 6.21 8.95 -4.85
N VAL A 64 6.49 8.19 -3.80
CA VAL A 64 5.68 7.06 -3.38
C VAL A 64 4.74 7.46 -2.24
N GLY A 65 3.44 7.27 -2.45
CA GLY A 65 2.41 7.37 -1.42
C GLY A 65 1.63 6.06 -1.32
N SER A 66 1.22 5.67 -0.12
CA SER A 66 0.51 4.39 0.07
C SER A 66 -0.95 4.44 -0.38
N ASP A 67 -1.58 5.61 -0.35
CA ASP A 67 -3.05 5.74 -0.50
C ASP A 67 -3.82 4.74 0.39
N GLY A 68 -3.20 4.37 1.52
CA GLY A 68 -3.74 3.42 2.48
C GLY A 68 -4.87 4.04 3.30
N ILE A 69 -6.05 3.40 3.32
CA ILE A 69 -7.20 3.83 4.10
C ILE A 69 -7.44 2.79 5.19
N PRO A 70 -7.31 3.16 6.49
CA PRO A 70 -7.45 2.21 7.62
C PRO A 70 -8.93 1.96 7.95
N ALA A 71 -9.77 1.77 6.94
CA ALA A 71 -11.20 1.55 7.08
C ALA A 71 -11.64 0.23 6.44
N GLY A 72 -12.73 -0.33 6.95
CA GLY A 72 -13.30 -1.58 6.48
C GLY A 72 -12.65 -2.82 7.11
N GLU A 73 -13.30 -3.95 6.93
CA GLU A 73 -12.86 -5.24 7.51
C GLU A 73 -11.72 -5.85 6.71
N LYS A 74 -11.76 -5.68 5.39
CA LYS A 74 -10.75 -6.15 4.43
C LYS A 74 -10.17 -4.95 3.65
N PRO A 75 -9.40 -4.06 4.28
CA PRO A 75 -8.78 -2.92 3.60
C PRO A 75 -7.81 -3.39 2.52
N HIS A 76 -7.46 -2.48 1.61
CA HIS A 76 -6.47 -2.80 0.59
C HIS A 76 -5.10 -3.10 1.25
N PRO A 77 -4.38 -4.16 0.83
CA PRO A 77 -3.06 -4.54 1.38
C PRO A 77 -2.02 -3.41 1.34
N ARG A 78 -2.18 -2.44 0.44
CA ARG A 78 -1.29 -1.27 0.31
C ARG A 78 -1.13 -0.47 1.60
N LEU A 79 -2.12 -0.52 2.52
CA LEU A 79 -2.02 0.17 3.81
C LEU A 79 -0.80 -0.30 4.63
N TRP A 80 -0.50 -1.60 4.59
CA TRP A 80 0.66 -2.20 5.28
C TRP A 80 1.84 -2.44 4.35
N GLY A 81 1.59 -2.69 3.07
CA GLY A 81 2.57 -3.27 2.16
C GLY A 81 3.25 -2.31 1.19
N THR A 82 2.76 -1.07 0.98
CA THR A 82 3.28 -0.20 -0.09
C THR A 82 4.79 0.03 0.00
N PHE A 83 5.28 0.55 1.11
CA PHE A 83 6.70 0.93 1.23
C PHE A 83 7.64 -0.28 1.23
N PRO A 84 7.37 -1.37 1.99
CA PRO A 84 8.20 -2.57 1.91
C PRO A 84 8.15 -3.25 0.54
N ARG A 85 7.02 -3.15 -0.21
CA ARG A 85 6.92 -3.64 -1.58
C ARG A 85 7.82 -2.86 -2.54
N VAL A 86 7.94 -1.54 -2.36
CA VAL A 86 8.85 -0.72 -3.17
C VAL A 86 10.30 -1.13 -2.94
N LEU A 87 10.70 -1.37 -1.69
CA LEU A 87 12.06 -1.81 -1.36
C LEU A 87 12.34 -3.25 -1.83
N GLY A 88 11.45 -4.18 -1.51
CA GLY A 88 11.61 -5.60 -1.81
C GLY A 88 11.33 -5.94 -3.26
N HIS A 89 10.08 -5.78 -3.68
CA HIS A 89 9.64 -6.23 -4.99
C HIS A 89 10.17 -5.36 -6.14
N TYR A 90 9.92 -4.04 -6.12
CA TYR A 90 10.29 -3.20 -7.26
C TYR A 90 11.79 -2.91 -7.33
N SER A 91 12.43 -2.61 -6.20
CA SER A 91 13.86 -2.32 -6.20
C SER A 91 14.71 -3.60 -6.24
N ARG A 92 14.60 -4.48 -5.23
CA ARG A 92 15.45 -5.66 -5.13
C ARG A 92 15.13 -6.72 -6.17
N ASP A 93 13.87 -7.18 -6.25
CA ASP A 93 13.51 -8.39 -7.01
C ASP A 93 13.40 -8.10 -8.51
N LEU A 94 12.79 -6.98 -8.90
CA LEU A 94 12.67 -6.55 -10.30
C LEU A 94 13.85 -5.70 -10.79
N GLY A 95 14.64 -5.13 -9.88
CA GLY A 95 15.73 -4.22 -10.28
C GLY A 95 15.26 -2.99 -11.03
N LEU A 96 14.02 -2.52 -10.77
CA LEU A 96 13.43 -1.39 -11.48
C LEU A 96 14.24 -0.11 -11.28
N PHE A 97 14.82 0.06 -10.10
CA PHE A 97 15.75 1.11 -9.71
C PHE A 97 16.60 0.66 -8.51
N PRO A 98 17.78 1.29 -8.28
CA PRO A 98 18.62 1.00 -7.11
C PRO A 98 17.90 1.27 -5.79
N LEU A 99 18.35 0.62 -4.72
CA LEU A 99 17.81 0.79 -3.37
C LEU A 99 17.81 2.25 -2.90
N GLU A 100 18.89 2.96 -3.19
CA GLU A 100 19.04 4.39 -2.86
C GLU A 100 17.97 5.25 -3.53
N THR A 101 17.61 4.92 -4.77
CA THR A 101 16.52 5.58 -5.49
C THR A 101 15.17 5.26 -4.87
N ALA A 102 14.93 3.99 -4.48
CA ALA A 102 13.71 3.62 -3.76
C ALA A 102 13.56 4.43 -2.46
N VAL A 103 14.63 4.49 -1.66
CA VAL A 103 14.65 5.27 -0.41
C VAL A 103 14.43 6.76 -0.69
N TRP A 104 15.13 7.33 -1.68
CA TRP A 104 14.99 8.74 -2.07
C TRP A 104 13.55 9.09 -2.43
N LYS A 105 12.87 8.29 -3.24
CA LYS A 105 11.47 8.48 -3.66
C LYS A 105 10.47 8.49 -2.50
N MET A 106 10.79 7.80 -1.41
CA MET A 106 9.94 7.69 -0.20
C MET A 106 10.34 8.66 0.92
N THR A 107 11.47 9.36 0.78
CA THR A 107 12.02 10.22 1.84
C THR A 107 12.41 11.60 1.33
N GLY A 108 13.62 11.78 0.83
CA GLY A 108 14.19 13.07 0.43
C GLY A 108 13.42 13.76 -0.68
N LEU A 109 13.00 13.03 -1.73
CA LEU A 109 12.20 13.58 -2.83
C LEU A 109 10.86 14.12 -2.30
N THR A 110 10.16 13.32 -1.47
CA THR A 110 8.90 13.70 -0.85
C THR A 110 9.08 14.91 0.07
N ALA A 111 10.09 14.89 0.94
CA ALA A 111 10.37 15.99 1.86
C ALA A 111 10.70 17.29 1.11
N ARG A 112 11.48 17.23 0.03
CA ARG A 112 11.79 18.37 -0.84
C ARG A 112 10.53 18.98 -1.45
N ASN A 113 9.67 18.15 -2.05
CA ASN A 113 8.51 18.63 -2.79
C ASN A 113 7.38 19.15 -1.87
N PHE A 114 7.26 18.60 -0.68
CA PHE A 114 6.27 19.05 0.33
C PHE A 114 6.85 20.04 1.35
N HIS A 115 8.11 20.48 1.16
CA HIS A 115 8.78 21.44 2.06
C HIS A 115 8.80 20.97 3.53
N LEU A 116 9.05 19.67 3.75
CA LEU A 116 9.16 19.09 5.08
C LEU A 116 10.56 19.36 5.65
N HIS A 117 10.74 20.54 6.22
CA HIS A 117 12.02 20.96 6.74
C HIS A 117 12.54 20.05 7.86
N GLY A 118 13.81 19.69 7.79
CA GLY A 118 14.47 18.85 8.80
C GLY A 118 14.12 17.37 8.73
N ARG A 119 13.52 16.89 7.63
CA ARG A 119 13.11 15.47 7.42
C ARG A 119 13.56 14.95 6.06
N GLY A 120 13.49 13.63 5.89
CA GLY A 120 13.78 12.95 4.63
C GLY A 120 15.26 12.71 4.34
N THR A 121 16.17 13.16 5.23
CA THR A 121 17.61 12.91 5.13
C THR A 121 18.21 12.66 6.50
N LEU A 122 19.27 11.84 6.57
CA LEU A 122 20.03 11.60 7.79
C LEU A 122 21.18 12.59 7.88
N ALA A 123 21.05 13.59 8.76
CA ALA A 123 22.08 14.57 9.03
C ALA A 123 21.97 15.10 10.46
N VAL A 124 23.07 15.62 11.01
CA VAL A 124 23.07 16.24 12.34
C VAL A 124 22.12 17.44 12.35
N GLY A 125 21.26 17.52 13.37
CA GLY A 125 20.27 18.57 13.55
C GLY A 125 18.93 18.31 12.84
N GLN A 126 18.78 17.21 12.11
CA GLN A 126 17.51 16.78 11.52
C GLN A 126 16.66 15.98 12.51
N HIS A 127 15.36 15.89 12.25
CA HIS A 127 14.47 15.01 13.00
C HIS A 127 14.89 13.55 12.83
N ALA A 128 14.94 12.80 13.92
CA ALA A 128 15.28 11.39 13.89
C ALA A 128 14.05 10.54 13.50
N ASP A 129 13.73 10.54 12.20
CA ASP A 129 12.78 9.63 11.57
C ASP A 129 13.60 8.57 10.82
N ILE A 130 13.75 7.39 11.42
CA ILE A 130 14.72 6.38 10.98
C ILE A 130 14.02 5.03 10.89
N VAL A 131 14.25 4.32 9.80
CA VAL A 131 13.85 2.91 9.65
C VAL A 131 15.11 2.07 9.53
N VAL A 132 15.23 1.05 10.38
CA VAL A 132 16.28 0.02 10.30
C VAL A 132 15.65 -1.21 9.67
N PHE A 133 16.20 -1.68 8.55
CA PHE A 133 15.68 -2.82 7.81
C PHE A 133 16.81 -3.64 7.18
N ASP A 134 16.54 -4.91 6.94
CA ASP A 134 17.41 -5.78 6.16
C ASP A 134 17.01 -5.72 4.68
N ALA A 135 17.88 -5.15 3.85
CA ALA A 135 17.65 -4.99 2.42
C ALA A 135 17.49 -6.35 1.67
N ALA A 136 18.08 -7.42 2.21
CA ALA A 136 17.97 -8.74 1.61
C ALA A 136 16.61 -9.42 1.86
N THR A 137 15.93 -9.07 2.94
CA THR A 137 14.71 -9.77 3.38
C THR A 137 13.46 -8.88 3.44
N VAL A 138 13.60 -7.55 3.38
CA VAL A 138 12.47 -6.63 3.42
C VAL A 138 11.45 -6.94 2.33
N ARG A 139 10.18 -7.09 2.72
CA ARG A 139 9.06 -7.35 1.80
C ARG A 139 7.71 -7.05 2.44
N ASP A 140 6.72 -6.81 1.59
CA ASP A 140 5.31 -6.84 1.98
C ASP A 140 4.86 -8.29 2.24
N THR A 141 3.99 -8.47 3.20
CA THR A 141 3.37 -9.76 3.56
C THR A 141 1.85 -9.69 3.48
N ALA A 142 1.31 -8.47 3.44
CA ALA A 142 -0.13 -8.24 3.35
C ALA A 142 -0.69 -8.72 2.01
N THR A 143 -1.78 -9.50 2.06
CA THR A 143 -2.50 -9.99 0.88
C THR A 143 -3.95 -9.51 0.90
N TYR A 144 -4.70 -9.72 -0.17
CA TYR A 144 -6.13 -9.38 -0.20
C TYR A 144 -6.96 -10.25 0.74
N GLU A 145 -6.53 -11.49 1.01
CA GLU A 145 -7.15 -12.41 1.96
C GLU A 145 -6.80 -12.06 3.41
N ALA A 146 -5.55 -11.62 3.62
CA ALA A 146 -5.01 -11.25 4.93
C ALA A 146 -4.30 -9.88 4.86
N PRO A 147 -5.06 -8.77 4.73
CA PRO A 147 -4.49 -7.46 4.43
C PRO A 147 -3.77 -6.78 5.62
N ARG A 148 -4.04 -7.23 6.85
CA ARG A 148 -3.50 -6.63 8.09
C ARG A 148 -2.29 -7.41 8.57
N GLN A 149 -1.20 -7.40 7.79
CA GLN A 149 0.03 -8.07 8.16
C GLN A 149 1.21 -7.09 8.17
N ALA A 150 2.02 -7.18 9.22
CA ALA A 150 3.25 -6.41 9.32
C ALA A 150 4.25 -6.84 8.23
N ALA A 151 5.04 -5.89 7.73
CA ALA A 151 6.12 -6.19 6.80
C ALA A 151 7.17 -7.12 7.42
N ALA A 152 7.83 -7.92 6.59
CA ALA A 152 9.01 -8.65 7.00
C ALA A 152 10.28 -7.84 6.74
N GLY A 153 11.35 -8.11 7.52
CA GLY A 153 12.65 -7.49 7.34
C GLY A 153 12.75 -6.02 7.83
N ILE A 154 11.76 -5.53 8.58
CA ILE A 154 11.83 -4.25 9.30
C ILE A 154 12.16 -4.54 10.74
N ASP A 155 13.29 -4.02 11.22
CA ASP A 155 13.76 -4.25 12.60
C ASP A 155 13.25 -3.17 13.56
N THR A 156 13.36 -1.90 13.17
CA THR A 156 13.03 -0.78 14.05
C THR A 156 12.53 0.41 13.24
N VAL A 157 11.52 1.07 13.75
CA VAL A 157 11.03 2.36 13.25
C VAL A 157 11.10 3.39 14.36
N ILE A 158 11.79 4.51 14.09
CA ILE A 158 11.94 5.63 15.01
C ILE A 158 11.24 6.85 14.37
N VAL A 159 10.43 7.53 15.15
CA VAL A 159 9.74 8.75 14.73
C VAL A 159 10.02 9.85 15.75
N ASN A 160 10.57 10.97 15.29
CA ASN A 160 10.99 12.09 16.16
C ASN A 160 11.89 11.64 17.33
N GLY A 161 12.75 10.66 17.11
CA GLY A 161 13.66 10.12 18.13
C GLY A 161 13.03 9.11 19.10
N ALA A 162 11.75 8.79 18.98
CA ALA A 162 11.08 7.79 19.79
C ALA A 162 10.88 6.50 18.95
N VAL A 163 11.18 5.33 19.58
CA VAL A 163 10.91 4.03 18.95
C VAL A 163 9.39 3.84 18.86
N ALA A 164 8.91 3.63 17.62
CA ALA A 164 7.49 3.42 17.30
C ALA A 164 7.17 1.96 16.95
N TRP A 165 8.21 1.20 16.55
CA TRP A 165 8.11 -0.23 16.19
C TRP A 165 9.44 -0.93 16.51
#